data_5ee20ce4b52fe4af812b3b068366a3d1
#
_entry.id   5ee20ce4b52fe4af812b3b068366a3d1
#
_cell.length_a   1.000
_cell.length_b   1.000
_cell.length_c   1.000
_cell.angle_alpha   90.00
_cell.angle_beta   90.00
_cell.angle_gamma   90.00
#
_symmetry.space_group_name_H-M   'P 1'
#
loop_
_entity.id
_entity.type
_entity.pdbx_description
1 polymer ?
#
loop_
_entity_poly.entity_id
_entity_poly.type
_entity_poly.pdbx_seq_one_letter_code
_entity_poly.pdbx_strand_id
1 'polypeptide(L)' 'MSTKTINSTDPKVHSAEVQHKLEDLVEYVRRDIDNISEPRFQALLESAAEVLLGLRTAFRDYSEGKEKAWKA' A
#
# COMPACT_ATOMS: atom_id res chain seq x y z
N MET A 1 3.14 19.22 -5.05
CA MET A 1 3.54 18.15 -5.29
C MET A 1 3.33 17.76 -6.55
N SER A 2 3.95 17.10 -6.96
CA SER A 2 3.84 16.80 -8.11
C SER A 2 3.34 15.60 -8.33
N THR A 3 2.44 15.50 -8.98
CA THR A 3 2.02 14.35 -9.33
C THR A 3 2.59 13.97 -10.57
N LYS A 4 3.37 12.97 -10.60
CA LYS A 4 3.89 12.53 -11.75
C LYS A 4 2.81 11.93 -12.55
N THR A 5 2.60 12.33 -13.73
CA THR A 5 1.63 11.75 -14.62
C THR A 5 2.23 10.52 -15.26
N ILE A 6 1.53 9.41 -15.18
CA ILE A 6 1.98 8.20 -15.84
C ILE A 6 1.30 8.15 -17.18
N ASN A 7 2.12 8.15 -18.23
CA ASN A 7 1.59 8.17 -19.59
C ASN A 7 1.40 6.79 -20.17
N SER A 8 1.22 5.79 -19.37
CA SER A 8 1.07 4.43 -19.84
C SER A 8 -0.31 3.93 -19.52
N THR A 9 -0.84 3.05 -20.31
CA THR A 9 -2.06 2.36 -19.95
C THR A 9 -1.76 0.93 -19.51
N ASP A 10 -0.50 0.58 -19.32
CA ASP A 10 -0.11 -0.75 -18.90
C ASP A 10 -0.46 -0.94 -17.43
N PRO A 11 -1.33 -1.87 -17.09
CA PRO A 11 -1.71 -2.05 -15.69
C PRO A 11 -0.52 -2.38 -14.79
N LYS A 12 0.51 -3.01 -15.31
CA LYS A 12 1.66 -3.34 -14.47
C LYS A 12 2.46 -2.11 -14.10
N VAL A 13 2.51 -1.12 -14.97
CA VAL A 13 3.16 0.13 -14.64
C VAL A 13 2.40 0.83 -13.53
N HIS A 14 1.08 0.87 -13.65
CA HIS A 14 0.26 1.49 -12.61
C HIS A 14 0.32 0.72 -11.31
N SER A 15 0.39 -0.61 -11.39
CA SER A 15 0.49 -1.42 -10.19
C SER A 15 1.78 -1.13 -9.43
N ALA A 16 2.87 -0.95 -10.14
CA ALA A 16 4.14 -0.61 -9.50
C ALA A 16 4.05 0.73 -8.79
N GLU A 17 3.39 1.69 -9.41
CA GLU A 17 3.24 3.01 -8.81
C GLU A 17 2.37 2.93 -7.55
N VAL A 18 1.28 2.16 -7.60
CA VAL A 18 0.43 1.99 -6.43
C VAL A 18 1.21 1.33 -5.31
N GLN A 19 2.03 0.33 -5.62
CA GLN A 19 2.85 -0.32 -4.61
C GLN A 19 3.77 0.68 -3.91
N HIS A 20 4.39 1.56 -4.67
CA HIS A 20 5.27 2.57 -4.07
C HIS A 20 4.51 3.50 -3.14
N LYS A 21 3.33 3.94 -3.56
CA LYS A 21 2.55 4.83 -2.72
C LYS A 21 2.05 4.13 -1.47
N LEU A 22 1.71 2.86 -1.58
CA LEU A 22 1.30 2.11 -0.42
C LEU A 22 2.46 1.93 0.56
N GLU A 23 3.66 1.67 0.05
CA GLU A 23 4.83 1.54 0.91
C GLU A 23 5.13 2.83 1.64
N ASP A 24 5.04 3.96 0.94
CA ASP A 24 5.27 5.24 1.59
C ASP A 24 4.24 5.49 2.68
N LEU A 25 3.01 5.12 2.43
CA LEU A 25 1.95 5.33 3.42
C LEU A 25 2.14 4.41 4.62
N VAL A 26 2.57 3.18 4.40
CA VAL A 26 2.85 2.28 5.50
C VAL A 26 3.92 2.87 6.40
N GLU A 27 4.97 3.44 5.82
CA GLU A 27 6.03 4.03 6.63
C GLU A 27 5.52 5.22 7.41
N TYR A 28 4.68 6.03 6.80
CA TYR A 28 4.11 7.17 7.49
C TYR A 28 3.25 6.71 8.67
N VAL A 29 2.42 5.70 8.44
CA VAL A 29 1.55 5.17 9.48
C VAL A 29 2.37 4.59 10.62
N ARG A 30 3.46 3.88 10.31
CA ARG A 30 4.29 3.31 11.35
C ARG A 30 4.97 4.37 12.20
N ARG A 31 5.38 5.46 11.58
CA ARG A 31 5.96 6.56 12.36
C ARG A 31 4.92 7.18 13.27
N ASP A 32 3.69 7.28 12.80
CA ASP A 32 2.63 7.83 13.64
C ASP A 32 2.33 6.93 14.82
N ILE A 33 2.42 5.62 14.64
CA ILE A 33 2.22 4.70 15.77
C ILE A 33 3.18 5.03 16.90
N ASP A 34 4.42 5.38 16.55
CA ASP A 34 5.39 5.71 17.58
C ASP A 34 5.19 7.10 18.16
N ASN A 35 4.53 7.99 17.43
CA ASN A 35 4.43 9.38 17.86
C ASN A 35 3.12 9.76 18.50
N ILE A 36 2.06 9.01 18.22
CA ILE A 36 0.75 9.34 18.74
C ILE A 36 0.42 8.33 19.82
N SER A 37 0.15 8.81 21.03
CA SER A 37 -0.01 7.89 22.13
C SER A 37 -1.48 7.62 22.49
N GLU A 38 -2.42 8.18 21.77
CA GLU A 38 -3.82 7.93 22.07
C GLU A 38 -4.17 6.49 21.66
N PRO A 39 -4.64 5.66 22.60
CA PRO A 39 -4.70 4.22 22.34
C PRO A 39 -5.63 3.82 21.20
N ARG A 40 -6.75 4.50 21.05
CA ARG A 40 -7.67 4.12 20.00
C ARG A 40 -7.12 4.47 18.62
N PHE A 41 -6.42 5.59 18.56
CA PHE A 41 -5.82 5.96 17.29
C PHE A 41 -4.64 5.04 16.96
N GLN A 42 -3.89 4.63 17.98
CA GLN A 42 -2.82 3.65 17.75
C GLN A 42 -3.37 2.35 17.19
N ALA A 43 -4.48 1.87 17.75
CA ALA A 43 -5.09 0.65 17.24
C ALA A 43 -5.55 0.81 15.80
N LEU A 44 -6.11 1.97 15.47
CA LEU A 44 -6.53 2.25 14.11
C LEU A 44 -5.35 2.26 13.17
N LEU A 45 -4.25 2.89 13.59
CA LEU A 45 -3.05 2.93 12.75
C LEU A 45 -2.48 1.54 12.51
N GLU A 46 -2.50 0.69 13.54
CA GLU A 46 -2.00 -0.67 13.38
C GLU A 46 -2.85 -1.47 12.41
N SER A 47 -4.17 -1.31 12.50
CA SER A 47 -5.05 -1.97 11.56
C SER A 47 -4.84 -1.44 10.15
N ALA A 48 -4.65 -0.13 10.02
CA ALA A 48 -4.40 0.47 8.73
C ALA A 48 -3.12 -0.06 8.11
N ALA A 49 -2.07 -0.21 8.91
CA ALA A 49 -0.82 -0.74 8.39
C ALA A 49 -1.01 -2.15 7.83
N GLU A 50 -1.77 -2.98 8.54
CA GLU A 50 -2.01 -4.34 8.06
C GLU A 50 -2.78 -4.37 6.76
N VAL A 51 -3.80 -3.53 6.65
CA VAL A 51 -4.58 -3.47 5.41
C VAL A 51 -3.72 -2.99 4.26
N LEU A 52 -2.92 -1.95 4.51
CA LEU A 52 -2.06 -1.41 3.47
C LEU A 52 -1.03 -2.43 2.99
N LEU A 53 -0.47 -3.21 3.91
CA LEU A 53 0.48 -4.25 3.53
C LEU A 53 -0.19 -5.34 2.72
N GLY A 54 -1.43 -5.69 3.06
CA GLY A 54 -2.18 -6.66 2.28
C GLY A 54 -2.45 -6.16 0.88
N LEU A 55 -2.81 -4.88 0.76
CA LEU A 55 -3.04 -4.29 -0.56
C LEU A 55 -1.75 -4.27 -1.37
N ARG A 56 -0.63 -3.90 -0.74
CA ARG A 56 0.64 -3.90 -1.44
C ARG A 56 0.96 -5.29 -1.97
N THR A 57 0.71 -6.32 -1.17
CA THR A 57 0.95 -7.68 -1.61
C THR A 57 0.07 -8.05 -2.79
N ALA A 58 -1.20 -7.63 -2.77
CA ALA A 58 -2.10 -7.93 -3.86
C ALA A 58 -1.62 -7.30 -5.17
N PHE A 59 -1.19 -6.04 -5.11
CA PHE A 59 -0.69 -5.39 -6.31
C PHE A 59 0.62 -6.01 -6.79
N ARG A 60 1.48 -6.42 -5.86
CA ARG A 60 2.72 -7.08 -6.24
C ARG A 60 2.42 -8.41 -6.92
N ASP A 61 1.48 -9.17 -6.36
CA ASP A 61 1.12 -10.47 -6.92
C ASP A 61 0.57 -10.31 -8.33
N TYR A 62 -0.22 -9.28 -8.55
CA TYR A 62 -0.71 -9.00 -9.89
C TYR A 62 0.45 -8.73 -10.84
N SER A 63 1.40 -7.90 -10.41
CA SER A 63 2.54 -7.57 -11.25
C SER A 63 3.39 -8.78 -11.57
N GLU A 64 3.44 -9.75 -10.65
CA GLU A 64 4.26 -10.93 -10.83
C GLU A 64 3.50 -12.11 -11.41
N GLY A 65 2.23 -11.91 -11.74
CA GLY A 65 1.43 -12.98 -12.33
C GLY A 65 0.99 -14.02 -11.34
N LYS A 66 0.89 -13.66 -10.06
CA LYS A 66 0.50 -14.61 -9.02
C LYS A 66 -0.93 -14.42 -8.56
N GLU A 67 -1.66 -13.59 -9.25
CA GLU A 67 -3.01 -13.27 -8.76
C GLU A 67 -3.96 -14.44 -8.84
N LYS A 68 -3.61 -15.50 -9.57
CA LYS A 68 -4.52 -16.61 -9.62
C LYS A 68 -4.74 -17.24 -8.27
N ALA A 69 -3.90 -16.91 -7.31
CA ALA A 69 -4.10 -17.43 -5.97
C ALA A 69 -5.38 -16.91 -5.36
N TRP A 70 -5.90 -15.78 -5.80
CA TRP A 70 -7.13 -15.27 -5.27
C TRP A 70 -8.14 -14.99 -6.36
N LYS A 71 -8.00 -15.69 -7.45
CA LYS A 71 -8.99 -15.69 -8.41
C LYS A 71 -9.83 -16.87 -8.16
N ALA A 72 -10.42 -17.17 -7.44
CA ALA A 72 -11.02 -18.42 -7.09
C ALA A 72 -12.00 -18.96 -8.07
#